data_45b5db63c993b3275ddeb246448e9c74
#
_entry.id   45b5db63c993b3275ddeb246448e9c74
#
_cell.length_a   1.000
_cell.length_b   1.000
_cell.length_c   1.000
_cell.angle_alpha   90.00
_cell.angle_beta   90.00
_cell.angle_gamma   90.00
#
_symmetry.space_group_name_H-M   'P 1'
#
loop_
_entity.id
_entity.type
_entity.pdbx_description
1 polymer ?
#
loop_
_entity_poly.entity_id
_entity_poly.type
_entity_poly.pdbx_seq_one_letter_code
_entity_poly.pdbx_strand_id
1 'polypeptide(L)'
;MSKIAFIFPGQGAQYVGMGKDFYDAYEEAREVYRKAKEATGLDIEALCFTENDKLNITEYTQIAMLTTEVALLKVLESKGVHADVCAGLSLGEYGALAAAGVMELENLFQLIRLRGIYMQEAYPVGGAMTAVLGLDAGVIESTLKGIDGIVSIANYNCPGQIVITGEAQAVEMAATALQEAGAKRCIPL
;
A
#
# COMPACT_ATOMS: atom_id res chain seq x y z
N MET A 1 5.16 -18.18 -25.83
CA MET A 1 5.97 -17.21 -25.07
C MET A 1 5.45 -17.19 -23.65
N SER A 2 6.33 -17.12 -22.65
CA SER A 2 5.93 -16.93 -21.25
C SER A 2 5.32 -15.53 -21.07
N LYS A 3 4.23 -15.43 -20.30
CA LYS A 3 3.62 -14.15 -19.95
C LYS A 3 4.33 -13.53 -18.73
N ILE A 4 4.39 -12.21 -18.69
CA ILE A 4 4.99 -11.41 -17.61
C ILE A 4 3.86 -10.72 -16.84
N ALA A 5 3.85 -10.89 -15.52
CA ALA A 5 2.96 -10.16 -14.63
C ALA A 5 3.77 -9.16 -13.79
N PHE A 6 3.33 -7.91 -13.72
CA PHE A 6 3.84 -6.93 -12.76
C PHE A 6 2.93 -6.88 -11.56
N ILE A 7 3.51 -7.03 -10.36
CA ILE A 7 2.80 -7.00 -9.10
C ILE A 7 3.34 -5.84 -8.27
N PHE A 8 2.43 -4.95 -7.87
CA PHE A 8 2.76 -3.74 -7.12
C PHE A 8 2.36 -3.92 -5.64
N PRO A 9 3.29 -3.72 -4.69
CA PRO A 9 3.01 -3.88 -3.26
C PRO A 9 2.10 -2.78 -2.72
N GLY A 10 1.50 -3.03 -1.56
CA GLY A 10 0.75 -2.03 -0.79
C GLY A 10 1.60 -1.37 0.28
N GLN A 11 0.97 -0.46 1.03
CA GLN A 11 1.55 0.18 2.21
C GLN A 11 2.07 -0.88 3.21
N GLY A 12 3.25 -0.64 3.78
CA GLY A 12 3.98 -1.58 4.64
C GLY A 12 5.28 -2.09 4.00
N ALA A 13 5.46 -1.89 2.68
CA ALA A 13 6.68 -2.27 1.96
C ALA A 13 7.73 -1.13 1.90
N GLN A 14 7.42 0.08 2.39
CA GLN A 14 8.33 1.23 2.36
C GLN A 14 9.50 1.07 3.33
N TYR A 15 10.64 1.59 2.93
CA TYR A 15 11.84 1.75 3.77
C TYR A 15 12.72 2.88 3.24
N VAL A 16 13.51 3.48 4.11
CA VAL A 16 14.45 4.55 3.71
C VAL A 16 15.50 3.98 2.76
N GLY A 17 15.69 4.62 1.63
CA GLY A 17 16.57 4.15 0.56
C GLY A 17 15.87 3.34 -0.53
N MET A 18 14.57 3.06 -0.43
CA MET A 18 13.83 2.33 -1.48
C MET A 18 13.96 3.00 -2.85
N GLY A 19 14.41 2.25 -3.85
CA GLY A 19 14.58 2.72 -5.23
C GLY A 19 15.78 3.67 -5.46
N LYS A 20 16.62 3.92 -4.45
CA LYS A 20 17.75 4.85 -4.57
C LYS A 20 18.79 4.36 -5.59
N ASP A 21 19.06 3.09 -5.67
CA ASP A 21 19.95 2.47 -6.64
C ASP A 21 19.47 2.70 -8.08
N PHE A 22 18.17 2.61 -8.32
CA PHE A 22 17.58 2.96 -9.62
C PHE A 22 17.64 4.47 -9.90
N TYR A 23 17.35 5.29 -8.90
CA TYR A 23 17.48 6.75 -9.02
C TYR A 23 18.90 7.17 -9.38
N ASP A 24 19.92 6.61 -8.71
CA ASP A 24 21.32 6.92 -8.96
C ASP A 24 21.77 6.46 -10.37
N ALA A 25 21.27 5.30 -10.83
CA ALA A 25 21.73 4.66 -12.06
C ALA A 25 20.99 5.10 -13.34
N TYR A 26 19.71 5.52 -13.25
CA TYR A 26 18.85 5.70 -14.43
C TYR A 26 18.18 7.07 -14.46
N GLU A 27 18.26 7.73 -15.63
CA GLU A 27 17.59 9.02 -15.87
C GLU A 27 16.07 8.88 -15.85
N GLU A 28 15.53 7.78 -16.34
CA GLU A 28 14.11 7.47 -16.34
C GLU A 28 13.52 7.47 -14.91
N ALA A 29 14.29 6.97 -13.93
CA ALA A 29 13.89 7.01 -12.53
C ALA A 29 13.89 8.45 -11.99
N ARG A 30 14.97 9.22 -12.22
CA ARG A 30 15.06 10.63 -11.80
C ARG A 30 13.93 11.48 -12.36
N GLU A 31 13.57 11.27 -13.62
CA GLU A 31 12.47 11.98 -14.27
C GLU A 31 11.12 11.72 -13.57
N VAL A 32 10.87 10.50 -13.11
CA VAL A 32 9.65 10.16 -12.36
C VAL A 32 9.61 10.90 -11.02
N TYR A 33 10.71 10.93 -10.27
CA TYR A 33 10.80 11.67 -9.01
C TYR A 33 10.59 13.18 -9.23
N ARG A 34 11.17 13.74 -10.31
CA ARG A 34 10.97 15.13 -10.69
C ARG A 34 9.50 15.45 -10.98
N LYS A 35 8.80 14.62 -11.76
CA LYS A 35 7.37 14.76 -12.06
C LYS A 35 6.52 14.65 -10.81
N ALA A 36 6.82 13.71 -9.92
CA ALA A 36 6.10 13.58 -8.65
C ALA A 36 6.26 14.84 -7.77
N LYS A 37 7.47 15.40 -7.70
CA LYS A 37 7.75 16.66 -7.00
C LYS A 37 6.99 17.84 -7.62
N GLU A 38 6.98 17.97 -8.94
CA GLU A 38 6.23 19.01 -9.65
C GLU A 38 4.73 18.90 -9.42
N ALA A 39 4.18 17.68 -9.48
CA ALA A 39 2.75 17.43 -9.31
C ALA A 39 2.24 17.67 -7.88
N THR A 40 3.09 17.45 -6.87
CA THR A 40 2.67 17.43 -5.45
C THR A 40 3.30 18.53 -4.61
N GLY A 41 4.38 19.18 -5.08
CA GLY A 41 5.16 20.15 -4.31
C GLY A 41 6.03 19.52 -3.20
N LEU A 42 6.06 18.18 -3.08
CA LEU A 42 6.81 17.48 -2.04
C LEU A 42 8.22 17.11 -2.52
N ASP A 43 9.19 17.15 -1.61
CA ASP A 43 10.54 16.62 -1.85
C ASP A 43 10.53 15.10 -1.64
N ILE A 44 10.18 14.35 -2.71
CA ILE A 44 10.04 12.90 -2.65
C ILE A 44 11.41 12.22 -2.47
N GLU A 45 12.46 12.82 -3.00
CA GLU A 45 13.83 12.32 -2.84
C GLU A 45 14.26 12.36 -1.37
N ALA A 46 14.05 13.51 -0.70
CA ALA A 46 14.32 13.62 0.73
C ALA A 46 13.46 12.65 1.54
N LEU A 47 12.19 12.50 1.17
CA LEU A 47 11.24 11.60 1.84
C LEU A 47 11.66 10.13 1.72
N CYS A 48 12.13 9.69 0.54
CA CYS A 48 12.52 8.31 0.29
C CYS A 48 13.94 7.97 0.71
N PHE A 49 14.90 8.92 0.59
CA PHE A 49 16.33 8.61 0.68
C PHE A 49 17.02 9.10 1.95
N THR A 50 16.33 9.92 2.76
CA THR A 50 16.88 10.45 4.01
C THR A 50 16.04 9.96 5.20
N GLU A 51 16.68 9.61 6.31
CA GLU A 51 16.01 9.26 7.56
C GLU A 51 15.04 10.38 7.98
N ASN A 52 13.79 10.03 8.22
CA ASN A 52 12.75 10.98 8.63
C ASN A 52 11.56 10.25 9.27
N ASP A 53 10.76 10.99 10.04
CA ASP A 53 9.58 10.46 10.72
C ASP A 53 8.32 10.41 9.82
N LYS A 54 8.39 10.97 8.59
CA LYS A 54 7.23 11.13 7.71
C LYS A 54 6.94 9.91 6.85
N LEU A 55 7.96 9.13 6.47
CA LEU A 55 7.80 8.03 5.53
C LEU A 55 6.76 6.99 5.98
N ASN A 56 6.54 6.85 7.29
CA ASN A 56 5.55 5.93 7.87
C ASN A 56 4.18 6.59 8.17
N ILE A 57 3.99 7.86 7.83
CA ILE A 57 2.70 8.53 7.91
C ILE A 57 1.98 8.34 6.59
N THR A 58 0.75 7.82 6.63
CA THR A 58 -0.01 7.39 5.43
C THR A 58 -0.02 8.43 4.31
N GLU A 59 -0.22 9.70 4.61
CA GLU A 59 -0.25 10.76 3.60
C GLU A 59 1.06 10.91 2.81
N TYR A 60 2.20 10.56 3.41
CA TYR A 60 3.52 10.59 2.75
C TYR A 60 3.90 9.23 2.19
N THR A 61 3.57 8.14 2.90
CA THR A 61 3.83 6.76 2.43
C THR A 61 3.22 6.52 1.05
N GLN A 62 1.99 6.96 0.84
CA GLN A 62 1.24 6.72 -0.39
C GLN A 62 1.97 7.27 -1.62
N ILE A 63 2.37 8.53 -1.58
CA ILE A 63 3.08 9.15 -2.72
C ILE A 63 4.53 8.65 -2.86
N ALA A 64 5.24 8.40 -1.74
CA ALA A 64 6.60 7.90 -1.77
C ALA A 64 6.70 6.53 -2.45
N MET A 65 5.81 5.61 -2.07
CA MET A 65 5.77 4.27 -2.67
C MET A 65 5.38 4.31 -4.14
N LEU A 66 4.29 5.01 -4.50
CA LEU A 66 3.88 5.08 -5.90
C LEU A 66 4.98 5.68 -6.78
N THR A 67 5.67 6.73 -6.31
CA THR A 67 6.78 7.32 -7.06
C THR A 67 7.88 6.30 -7.30
N THR A 68 8.25 5.54 -6.27
CA THR A 68 9.27 4.49 -6.39
C THR A 68 8.83 3.38 -7.34
N GLU A 69 7.60 2.88 -7.21
CA GLU A 69 7.03 1.86 -8.09
C GLU A 69 7.04 2.28 -9.56
N VAL A 70 6.60 3.52 -9.84
CA VAL A 70 6.58 4.06 -11.20
C VAL A 70 8.01 4.29 -11.72
N ALA A 71 8.95 4.71 -10.87
CA ALA A 71 10.34 4.86 -11.26
C ALA A 71 10.96 3.53 -11.72
N LEU A 72 10.75 2.45 -10.94
CA LEU A 72 11.19 1.11 -11.34
C LEU A 72 10.48 0.64 -12.62
N LEU A 73 9.18 0.88 -12.74
CA LEU A 73 8.39 0.57 -13.93
C LEU A 73 8.99 1.23 -15.18
N LYS A 74 9.27 2.54 -15.14
CA LYS A 74 9.82 3.27 -16.30
C LYS A 74 11.20 2.80 -16.70
N VAL A 75 12.02 2.39 -15.73
CA VAL A 75 13.32 1.75 -16.05
C VAL A 75 13.12 0.39 -16.73
N LEU A 76 12.21 -0.45 -16.25
CA LEU A 76 11.91 -1.74 -16.88
C LEU A 76 11.41 -1.55 -18.32
N GLU A 77 10.46 -0.63 -18.53
CA GLU A 77 9.92 -0.28 -19.84
C GLU A 77 11.02 0.20 -20.82
N SER A 78 11.95 1.03 -20.34
CA SER A 78 13.09 1.50 -21.16
C SER A 78 14.06 0.39 -21.58
N LYS A 79 14.06 -0.74 -20.84
CA LYS A 79 14.82 -1.95 -21.18
C LYS A 79 14.00 -2.94 -22.03
N GLY A 80 12.81 -2.56 -22.47
CA GLY A 80 11.95 -3.42 -23.29
C GLY A 80 11.21 -4.51 -22.50
N VAL A 81 11.15 -4.40 -21.17
CA VAL A 81 10.40 -5.33 -20.32
C VAL A 81 9.02 -4.74 -20.06
N HIS A 82 8.00 -5.39 -20.61
CA HIS A 82 6.60 -4.97 -20.50
C HIS A 82 5.76 -6.08 -19.90
N ALA A 83 4.72 -5.69 -19.13
CA ALA A 83 3.79 -6.64 -18.54
C ALA A 83 2.68 -7.02 -19.52
N ASP A 84 2.29 -8.30 -19.52
CA ASP A 84 1.06 -8.77 -20.14
C ASP A 84 -0.16 -8.54 -19.23
N VAL A 85 0.09 -8.50 -17.91
CA VAL A 85 -0.94 -8.28 -16.88
C VAL A 85 -0.32 -7.55 -15.69
N CYS A 86 -1.10 -6.68 -15.06
CA CYS A 86 -0.71 -5.93 -13.88
C CYS A 86 -1.70 -6.17 -12.75
N ALA A 87 -1.21 -6.24 -11.51
CA ALA A 87 -2.03 -6.29 -10.32
C ALA A 87 -1.35 -5.51 -9.19
N GLY A 88 -2.14 -4.98 -8.25
CA GLY A 88 -1.63 -4.24 -7.11
C GLY A 88 -2.50 -4.39 -5.88
N LEU A 89 -1.89 -4.35 -4.70
CA LEU A 89 -2.59 -4.40 -3.43
C LEU A 89 -2.82 -2.99 -2.89
N SER A 90 -4.10 -2.56 -2.76
CA SER A 90 -4.47 -1.26 -2.20
C SER A 90 -3.75 -0.09 -2.90
N LEU A 91 -2.69 0.47 -2.30
CA LEU A 91 -1.82 1.48 -2.92
C LEU A 91 -1.24 0.99 -4.26
N GLY A 92 -0.76 -0.23 -4.31
CA GLY A 92 -0.16 -0.82 -5.51
C GLY A 92 -1.09 -0.92 -6.71
N GLU A 93 -2.43 -0.83 -6.52
CA GLU A 93 -3.38 -0.70 -7.63
C GLU A 93 -3.07 0.52 -8.49
N TYR A 94 -2.60 1.62 -7.91
CA TYR A 94 -2.20 2.83 -8.64
C TYR A 94 -0.91 2.61 -9.44
N GLY A 95 0.01 1.79 -8.95
CA GLY A 95 1.16 1.32 -9.72
C GLY A 95 0.73 0.47 -10.92
N ALA A 96 -0.25 -0.42 -10.72
CA ALA A 96 -0.82 -1.22 -11.81
C ALA A 96 -1.57 -0.34 -12.84
N LEU A 97 -2.28 0.70 -12.42
CA LEU A 97 -2.92 1.68 -13.32
C LEU A 97 -1.89 2.48 -14.12
N ALA A 98 -0.75 2.84 -13.49
CA ALA A 98 0.37 3.47 -14.21
C ALA A 98 0.93 2.55 -15.30
N ALA A 99 1.16 1.28 -14.98
CA ALA A 99 1.67 0.29 -15.94
C ALA A 99 0.68 0.00 -17.08
N ALA A 100 -0.61 0.07 -16.80
CA ALA A 100 -1.67 -0.08 -17.81
C ALA A 100 -1.91 1.18 -18.65
N GLY A 101 -1.25 2.31 -18.34
CA GLY A 101 -1.41 3.57 -19.09
C GLY A 101 -2.81 4.19 -18.96
N VAL A 102 -3.50 3.97 -17.83
CA VAL A 102 -4.89 4.40 -17.65
C VAL A 102 -5.03 5.92 -17.54
N MET A 103 -4.00 6.59 -16.98
CA MET A 103 -3.97 8.04 -16.83
C MET A 103 -2.54 8.59 -16.87
N GLU A 104 -2.42 9.89 -17.09
CA GLU A 104 -1.14 10.60 -17.06
C GLU A 104 -0.55 10.58 -15.64
N LEU A 105 0.79 10.50 -15.55
CA LEU A 105 1.49 10.37 -14.26
C LEU A 105 1.25 11.54 -13.32
N GLU A 106 1.17 12.77 -13.84
CA GLU A 106 0.90 13.97 -13.06
C GLU A 106 -0.44 13.87 -12.32
N ASN A 107 -1.48 13.42 -13.01
CA ASN A 107 -2.80 13.19 -12.42
C ASN A 107 -2.77 12.05 -11.40
N LEU A 108 -2.02 11.00 -11.69
CA LEU A 108 -1.87 9.84 -10.81
C LEU A 108 -1.17 10.23 -9.49
N PHE A 109 -0.11 11.05 -9.56
CA PHE A 109 0.59 11.55 -8.38
C PHE A 109 -0.28 12.48 -7.52
N GLN A 110 -1.06 13.36 -8.16
CA GLN A 110 -2.04 14.18 -7.43
C GLN A 110 -3.12 13.35 -6.77
N LEU A 111 -3.66 12.35 -7.46
CA LEU A 111 -4.69 11.46 -6.95
C LEU A 111 -4.20 10.65 -5.73
N ILE A 112 -3.02 10.03 -5.81
CA ILE A 112 -2.49 9.26 -4.70
C ILE A 112 -2.12 10.16 -3.50
N ARG A 113 -1.68 11.39 -3.76
CA ARG A 113 -1.44 12.38 -2.70
C ARG A 113 -2.73 12.70 -1.95
N LEU A 114 -3.82 12.97 -2.67
CA LEU A 114 -5.14 13.23 -2.06
C LEU A 114 -5.67 12.00 -1.31
N ARG A 115 -5.50 10.81 -1.88
CA ARG A 115 -5.86 9.56 -1.21
C ARG A 115 -5.14 9.43 0.13
N GLY A 116 -3.83 9.65 0.16
CA GLY A 116 -3.03 9.60 1.38
C GLY A 116 -3.50 10.58 2.45
N ILE A 117 -3.80 11.82 2.06
CA ILE A 117 -4.34 12.87 2.94
C ILE A 117 -5.68 12.42 3.53
N TYR A 118 -6.63 12.04 2.68
CA TYR A 118 -7.98 11.64 3.15
C TYR A 118 -7.96 10.40 4.03
N MET A 119 -7.11 9.43 3.73
CA MET A 119 -6.94 8.26 4.60
C MET A 119 -6.37 8.63 5.97
N GLN A 120 -5.40 9.56 6.01
CA GLN A 120 -4.81 10.03 7.27
C GLN A 120 -5.81 10.86 8.08
N GLU A 121 -6.60 11.72 7.42
CA GLU A 121 -7.62 12.55 8.06
C GLU A 121 -8.83 11.77 8.55
N ALA A 122 -9.20 10.69 7.85
CA ALA A 122 -10.36 9.89 8.20
C ALA A 122 -10.23 9.23 9.59
N TYR A 123 -9.02 8.79 9.96
CA TYR A 123 -8.76 8.24 11.29
C TYR A 123 -7.29 8.47 11.67
N PRO A 124 -6.95 9.64 12.21
CA PRO A 124 -5.54 10.06 12.38
C PRO A 124 -4.81 9.30 13.50
N VAL A 125 -5.52 8.85 14.55
CA VAL A 125 -4.95 8.12 15.70
C VAL A 125 -5.98 7.16 16.30
N GLY A 126 -5.49 6.08 16.95
CA GLY A 126 -6.35 5.13 17.68
C GLY A 126 -6.95 4.01 16.82
N GLY A 127 -6.66 4.00 15.50
CA GLY A 127 -6.98 2.88 14.63
C GLY A 127 -5.98 1.75 14.74
N ALA A 128 -6.43 0.54 14.43
CA ALA A 128 -5.58 -0.64 14.30
C ALA A 128 -6.01 -1.51 13.13
N MET A 129 -5.07 -2.32 12.66
CA MET A 129 -5.31 -3.37 11.68
C MET A 129 -4.66 -4.67 12.15
N THR A 130 -5.30 -5.79 11.87
CA THR A 130 -4.78 -7.12 12.19
C THR A 130 -5.04 -8.10 11.05
N ALA A 131 -3.99 -8.78 10.61
CA ALA A 131 -4.12 -9.88 9.65
C ALA A 131 -4.53 -11.16 10.37
N VAL A 132 -5.67 -11.72 9.98
CA VAL A 132 -6.23 -12.98 10.50
C VAL A 132 -5.88 -14.09 9.52
N LEU A 133 -5.17 -15.11 9.99
CA LEU A 133 -4.68 -16.21 9.16
C LEU A 133 -5.41 -17.51 9.49
N GLY A 134 -5.78 -18.24 8.43
CA GLY A 134 -6.25 -19.61 8.51
C GLY A 134 -7.66 -19.79 9.06
N LEU A 135 -8.50 -18.75 8.96
CA LEU A 135 -9.91 -18.81 9.35
C LEU A 135 -10.80 -18.42 8.15
N ASP A 136 -11.99 -19.04 8.10
CA ASP A 136 -12.97 -18.76 7.06
C ASP A 136 -13.63 -17.39 7.25
N ALA A 137 -13.95 -16.72 6.13
CA ALA A 137 -14.54 -15.39 6.12
C ALA A 137 -15.88 -15.32 6.89
N GLY A 138 -16.73 -16.31 6.74
CA GLY A 138 -18.03 -16.37 7.42
C GLY A 138 -17.89 -16.49 8.94
N VAL A 139 -16.85 -17.20 9.41
CA VAL A 139 -16.55 -17.27 10.86
C VAL A 139 -16.06 -15.92 11.35
N ILE A 140 -15.17 -15.26 10.60
CA ILE A 140 -14.68 -13.91 10.96
C ILE A 140 -15.86 -12.94 11.03
N GLU A 141 -16.70 -12.84 9.98
CA GLU A 141 -17.85 -11.96 9.94
C GLU A 141 -18.83 -12.18 11.10
N SER A 142 -19.08 -13.44 11.45
CA SER A 142 -19.98 -13.77 12.57
C SER A 142 -19.38 -13.40 13.93
N THR A 143 -18.08 -13.60 14.11
CA THR A 143 -17.37 -13.23 15.34
C THR A 143 -17.35 -11.72 15.53
N LEU A 144 -17.07 -10.95 14.48
CA LEU A 144 -17.03 -9.48 14.55
C LEU A 144 -18.38 -8.85 14.97
N LYS A 145 -19.51 -9.47 14.64
CA LYS A 145 -20.83 -8.99 15.04
C LYS A 145 -21.05 -8.99 16.55
N GLY A 146 -20.30 -9.78 17.29
CA GLY A 146 -20.35 -9.87 18.76
C GLY A 146 -19.36 -8.96 19.49
N ILE A 147 -18.57 -8.18 18.76
CA ILE A 147 -17.56 -7.30 19.36
C ILE A 147 -18.15 -5.91 19.58
N ASP A 148 -17.98 -5.39 20.78
CA ASP A 148 -18.31 -4.00 21.10
C ASP A 148 -17.29 -3.04 20.49
N GLY A 149 -17.78 -1.91 19.91
CA GLY A 149 -16.92 -0.93 19.23
C GLY A 149 -16.91 -1.10 17.71
N ILE A 150 -16.11 -0.29 17.06
CA ILE A 150 -16.01 -0.28 15.59
C ILE A 150 -14.92 -1.22 15.14
N VAL A 151 -15.31 -2.34 14.53
CA VAL A 151 -14.40 -3.28 13.86
C VAL A 151 -15.07 -3.89 12.64
N SER A 152 -14.32 -4.01 11.54
CA SER A 152 -14.83 -4.59 10.29
C SER A 152 -13.72 -5.26 9.50
N ILE A 153 -14.09 -6.02 8.45
CA ILE A 153 -13.14 -6.54 7.49
C ILE A 153 -12.70 -5.39 6.55
N ALA A 154 -11.38 -5.18 6.44
CA ALA A 154 -10.77 -4.24 5.53
C ALA A 154 -10.39 -4.91 4.19
N ASN A 155 -9.81 -6.12 4.24
CA ASN A 155 -9.30 -6.80 3.05
C ASN A 155 -9.60 -8.30 3.07
N TYR A 156 -10.03 -8.81 1.93
CA TYR A 156 -10.02 -10.22 1.58
C TYR A 156 -8.80 -10.48 0.66
N ASN A 157 -7.62 -10.74 1.24
CA ASN A 157 -6.38 -10.82 0.47
C ASN A 157 -6.28 -12.11 -0.35
N CYS A 158 -6.57 -13.24 0.28
CA CYS A 158 -6.65 -14.55 -0.37
C CYS A 158 -7.40 -15.55 0.54
N PRO A 159 -7.72 -16.74 0.06
CA PRO A 159 -8.27 -17.79 0.92
C PRO A 159 -7.40 -18.02 2.16
N GLY A 160 -7.98 -17.81 3.35
CA GLY A 160 -7.29 -17.95 4.63
C GLY A 160 -6.43 -16.75 5.06
N GLN A 161 -6.51 -15.61 4.39
CA GLN A 161 -5.90 -14.36 4.86
C GLN A 161 -6.87 -13.18 4.69
N ILE A 162 -7.37 -12.69 5.80
CA ILE A 162 -8.30 -11.56 5.89
C ILE A 162 -7.73 -10.52 6.85
N VAL A 163 -7.87 -9.26 6.54
CA VAL A 163 -7.45 -8.16 7.42
C VAL A 163 -8.69 -7.51 8.02
N ILE A 164 -8.69 -7.36 9.35
CA ILE A 164 -9.67 -6.60 10.10
C ILE A 164 -9.10 -5.23 10.47
N THR A 165 -9.97 -4.23 10.59
CA THR A 165 -9.62 -2.86 10.96
C THR A 165 -10.70 -2.25 11.84
N GLY A 166 -10.33 -1.24 12.62
CA GLY A 166 -11.26 -0.51 13.47
C GLY A 166 -10.57 0.24 14.60
N GLU A 167 -11.30 0.51 15.66
CA GLU A 167 -10.76 1.05 16.90
C GLU A 167 -9.79 0.05 17.53
N ALA A 168 -8.64 0.54 18.02
CA ALA A 168 -7.57 -0.34 18.51
C ALA A 168 -8.06 -1.37 19.54
N GLN A 169 -8.89 -0.94 20.49
CA GLN A 169 -9.44 -1.83 21.52
C GLN A 169 -10.40 -2.87 20.92
N ALA A 170 -11.27 -2.48 19.97
CA ALA A 170 -12.19 -3.40 19.32
C ALA A 170 -11.44 -4.42 18.44
N VAL A 171 -10.38 -4.01 17.75
CA VAL A 171 -9.52 -4.89 16.95
C VAL A 171 -8.77 -5.89 17.84
N GLU A 172 -8.29 -5.48 19.01
CA GLU A 172 -7.64 -6.37 19.97
C GLU A 172 -8.61 -7.42 20.55
N MET A 173 -9.82 -6.98 20.94
CA MET A 173 -10.88 -7.91 21.40
C MET A 173 -11.26 -8.88 20.28
N ALA A 174 -11.42 -8.38 19.05
CA ALA A 174 -11.73 -9.21 17.90
C ALA A 174 -10.61 -10.22 17.61
N ALA A 175 -9.34 -9.82 17.66
CA ALA A 175 -8.20 -10.72 17.45
C ALA A 175 -8.20 -11.87 18.47
N THR A 176 -8.50 -11.60 19.74
CA THR A 176 -8.61 -12.61 20.79
C THR A 176 -9.76 -13.58 20.50
N ALA A 177 -10.96 -13.07 20.23
CA ALA A 177 -12.12 -13.90 19.92
C ALA A 177 -11.92 -14.75 18.64
N LEU A 178 -11.24 -14.21 17.62
CA LEU A 178 -10.92 -14.94 16.40
C LEU A 178 -9.87 -16.05 16.62
N GLN A 179 -8.93 -15.86 17.54
CA GLN A 179 -8.02 -16.93 17.94
C GLN A 179 -8.77 -18.06 18.65
N GLU A 180 -9.69 -17.73 19.55
CA GLU A 180 -10.56 -18.71 20.21
C GLU A 180 -11.47 -19.45 19.21
N ALA A 181 -11.91 -18.76 18.14
CA ALA A 181 -12.68 -19.34 17.05
C ALA A 181 -11.84 -20.20 16.07
N GLY A 182 -10.52 -20.29 16.27
CA GLY A 182 -9.64 -21.19 15.53
C GLY A 182 -8.73 -20.51 14.50
N ALA A 183 -8.57 -19.19 14.53
CA ALA A 183 -7.55 -18.53 13.69
C ALA A 183 -6.15 -19.03 14.05
N LYS A 184 -5.36 -19.40 13.04
CA LYS A 184 -3.99 -19.87 13.24
C LYS A 184 -3.08 -18.78 13.81
N ARG A 185 -3.29 -17.52 13.38
CA ARG A 185 -2.57 -16.34 13.84
C ARG A 185 -3.43 -15.09 13.63
N CYS A 186 -3.29 -14.13 14.56
CA CYS A 186 -3.71 -12.76 14.40
C CYS A 186 -2.46 -11.89 14.53
N ILE A 187 -2.07 -11.22 13.45
CA ILE A 187 -0.81 -10.46 13.35
C ILE A 187 -1.15 -8.98 13.24
N PRO A 188 -0.82 -8.14 14.24
CA PRO A 188 -0.94 -6.68 14.14
C PRO A 188 -0.11 -6.14 12.96
N LEU A 189 -0.64 -5.13 12.28
CA LEU A 189 -0.03 -4.47 11.12
C LEU A 189 0.38 -3.05 11.44
#